data_d4a3e696dd01b083d0cbe893b05b9f19
#
_entry.id   d4a3e696dd01b083d0cbe893b05b9f19
#
_cell.length_a   1.000
_cell.length_b   1.000
_cell.length_c   1.000
_cell.angle_alpha   90.00
_cell.angle_beta   90.00
_cell.angle_gamma   90.00
#
_symmetry.space_group_name_H-M   'P 1'
#
loop_
_entity.id
_entity.type
_entity.pdbx_description
1 polymer ?
#
loop_
_entity_poly.entity_id
_entity_poly.type
_entity_poly.pdbx_seq_one_letter_code
_entity_poly.pdbx_strand_id
1 'polypeptide(L)'
;MTLRLHESGQLQVDGAWVGAFNIWEREPIGGEGPSALRAQISVDEEPPVDVAEGDELEIAGSRWRVAQIVEDPEHQRGDVFLERAQD
;
A
#
# COMPACT_ATOMS: atom_id res chain seq x y z
N MET A 1 6.89 -0.32 14.36
CA MET A 1 5.60 -1.04 14.19
C MET A 1 5.40 -1.36 12.73
N THR A 2 5.01 -2.58 12.43
CA THR A 2 4.73 -3.03 11.06
C THR A 2 3.25 -3.35 10.94
N LEU A 3 2.63 -2.86 9.89
CA LEU A 3 1.24 -3.17 9.57
C LEU A 3 1.20 -4.07 8.36
N ARG A 4 0.27 -5.02 8.35
CA ARG A 4 0.04 -5.90 7.21
C ARG A 4 -1.36 -5.64 6.67
N LEU A 5 -1.43 -5.23 5.41
CA LEU A 5 -2.69 -5.01 4.71
C LEU A 5 -2.93 -6.14 3.73
N HIS A 6 -3.99 -6.89 3.91
CA HIS A 6 -4.41 -7.91 2.95
C HIS A 6 -5.15 -7.24 1.80
N GLU A 7 -4.97 -7.78 0.61
CA GLU A 7 -5.74 -7.30 -0.55
C GLU A 7 -7.23 -7.44 -0.31
N SER A 8 -7.98 -6.37 -0.58
CA SER A 8 -9.42 -6.26 -0.36
C SER A 8 -9.85 -6.27 1.09
N GLY A 9 -8.90 -6.29 2.02
CA GLY A 9 -9.19 -6.13 3.44
C GLY A 9 -9.10 -4.68 3.86
N GLN A 10 -9.58 -4.39 5.06
CA GLN A 10 -9.46 -3.08 5.67
C GLN A 10 -8.95 -3.20 7.09
N LEU A 11 -8.16 -2.23 7.51
CA LEU A 11 -7.60 -2.17 8.84
C LEU A 11 -7.74 -0.74 9.36
N GLN A 12 -8.08 -0.60 10.61
CA GLN A 12 -8.16 0.72 11.22
C GLN A 12 -6.79 1.09 11.78
N VAL A 13 -6.25 2.22 11.34
CA VAL A 13 -4.94 2.72 11.74
C VAL A 13 -5.11 4.14 12.26
N ASP A 14 -4.88 4.35 13.54
CA ASP A 14 -5.00 5.68 14.19
C ASP A 14 -6.33 6.37 13.85
N GLY A 15 -7.41 5.60 13.80
CA GLY A 15 -8.74 6.11 13.52
C GLY A 15 -9.12 6.17 12.06
N ALA A 16 -8.20 5.92 11.13
CA ALA A 16 -8.48 5.91 9.70
C ALA A 16 -8.66 4.49 9.18
N TRP A 17 -9.57 4.31 8.23
CA TRP A 17 -9.74 3.02 7.54
C TRP A 17 -8.77 2.94 6.38
N VAL A 18 -7.94 1.91 6.37
CA VAL A 18 -6.89 1.74 5.36
C VAL A 18 -7.09 0.40 4.66
N GLY A 19 -7.07 0.43 3.34
CA GLY A 19 -7.21 -0.77 2.54
C GLY A 19 -6.13 -0.84 1.47
N ALA A 20 -5.88 -2.05 0.97
CA ALA A 20 -4.95 -2.27 -0.13
C ALA A 20 -5.66 -3.06 -1.21
N PHE A 21 -5.39 -2.73 -2.47
CA PHE A 21 -5.97 -3.42 -3.61
C PHE A 21 -5.11 -3.22 -4.85
N ASN A 22 -5.46 -3.92 -5.93
CA ASN A 22 -4.73 -3.85 -7.21
C ASN A 22 -3.24 -4.13 -7.02
N ILE A 23 -2.94 -5.27 -6.38
CA ILE A 23 -1.56 -5.67 -6.09
C ILE A 23 -1.07 -6.56 -7.23
N TRP A 24 -0.36 -5.97 -8.18
CA TRP A 24 0.30 -6.69 -9.28
C TRP A 24 1.40 -5.86 -9.89
N GLU A 25 2.19 -6.48 -10.74
CA GLU A 25 3.26 -5.80 -11.45
C GLU A 25 2.69 -4.93 -12.56
N ARG A 26 3.02 -3.65 -12.55
CA ARG A 26 2.58 -2.70 -13.56
C ARG A 26 3.43 -1.43 -13.54
N GLU A 27 3.26 -0.60 -14.57
CA GLU A 27 3.87 0.71 -14.61
C GLU A 27 3.15 1.66 -13.65
N PRO A 28 3.83 2.74 -13.17
CA PRO A 28 3.18 3.73 -12.32
C PRO A 28 1.99 4.36 -13.02
N ILE A 29 0.89 4.53 -12.29
CA ILE A 29 -0.31 5.19 -12.82
C ILE A 29 -0.02 6.67 -13.03
N GLY A 30 -0.15 7.13 -14.30
CA GLY A 30 0.07 8.54 -14.64
C GLY A 30 1.50 9.00 -14.54
N GLY A 31 2.44 8.10 -14.34
CA GLY A 31 3.86 8.41 -14.22
C GLY A 31 4.69 7.67 -15.24
N GLU A 32 5.99 8.01 -15.27
CA GLU A 32 6.97 7.32 -16.08
C GLU A 32 7.84 6.46 -15.15
N GLY A 33 8.21 5.30 -15.61
CA GLY A 33 9.09 4.43 -14.84
C GLY A 33 8.95 2.98 -15.25
N PRO A 34 9.84 2.13 -14.77
CA PRO A 34 9.78 0.70 -15.07
C PRO A 34 8.58 0.04 -14.39
N SER A 35 8.18 -1.08 -14.96
CA SER A 35 7.20 -1.96 -14.34
C SER A 35 7.75 -2.50 -13.03
N ALA A 36 6.92 -2.51 -11.99
CA ALA A 36 7.28 -3.01 -10.68
C ALA A 36 6.02 -3.50 -9.97
N LEU A 37 6.20 -4.32 -8.94
CA LEU A 37 5.09 -4.76 -8.11
C LEU A 37 4.56 -3.55 -7.35
N ARG A 38 3.31 -3.21 -7.58
CA ARG A 38 2.68 -2.02 -7.03
C ARG A 38 1.34 -2.37 -6.40
N ALA A 39 0.89 -1.48 -5.54
CA ALA A 39 -0.42 -1.59 -4.90
C ALA A 39 -1.07 -0.23 -4.85
N GLN A 40 -2.39 -0.21 -4.68
CA GLN A 40 -3.11 1.01 -4.38
C GLN A 40 -3.54 0.96 -2.92
N ILE A 41 -3.32 2.05 -2.20
CA ILE A 41 -3.68 2.18 -0.80
C ILE A 41 -4.78 3.22 -0.67
N SER A 42 -5.90 2.83 -0.07
CA SER A 42 -6.99 3.75 0.22
C SER A 42 -6.94 4.14 1.70
N VAL A 43 -7.17 5.42 1.97
CA VAL A 43 -7.25 5.94 3.34
C VAL A 43 -8.56 6.70 3.45
N ASP A 44 -9.50 6.19 4.24
CA ASP A 44 -10.85 6.74 4.40
C ASP A 44 -11.53 6.95 3.05
N GLU A 45 -12.03 8.15 2.77
CA GLU A 45 -12.71 8.48 1.51
C GLU A 45 -11.80 9.20 0.51
N GLU A 46 -10.52 9.32 0.83
CA GLU A 46 -9.57 9.98 -0.07
C GLU A 46 -9.27 9.11 -1.30
N PRO A 47 -8.87 9.74 -2.42
CA PRO A 47 -8.48 8.96 -3.60
C PRO A 47 -7.32 8.02 -3.30
N PRO A 48 -7.34 6.80 -3.86
CA PRO A 48 -6.26 5.85 -3.61
C PRO A 48 -4.90 6.36 -4.09
N VAL A 49 -3.86 5.97 -3.39
CA VAL A 49 -2.48 6.31 -3.72
C VAL A 49 -1.79 5.07 -4.29
N ASP A 50 -1.14 5.22 -5.44
CA ASP A 50 -0.39 4.14 -6.07
C ASP A 50 1.02 4.11 -5.48
N VAL A 51 1.42 2.96 -4.94
CA VAL A 51 2.72 2.83 -4.25
C VAL A 51 3.48 1.58 -4.70
N ALA A 52 4.80 1.64 -4.55
CA ALA A 52 5.71 0.52 -4.71
C ALA A 52 6.57 0.42 -3.46
N GLU A 53 7.34 -0.66 -3.35
CA GLU A 53 8.26 -0.81 -2.22
C GLU A 53 9.21 0.39 -2.13
N GLY A 54 9.38 0.91 -0.93
CA GLY A 54 10.21 2.08 -0.68
C GLY A 54 9.47 3.41 -0.70
N ASP A 55 8.27 3.45 -1.25
CA ASP A 55 7.47 4.68 -1.27
C ASP A 55 6.93 5.01 0.12
N GLU A 56 6.69 6.29 0.34
CA GLU A 56 6.11 6.76 1.59
C GLU A 56 4.72 7.34 1.35
N LEU A 57 3.88 7.24 2.37
CA LEU A 57 2.53 7.80 2.33
C LEU A 57 2.14 8.26 3.73
N GLU A 58 1.13 9.14 3.79
CA GLU A 58 0.63 9.64 5.06
C GLU A 58 -0.69 8.97 5.41
N ILE A 59 -0.80 8.49 6.65
CA ILE A 59 -2.02 7.90 7.18
C ILE A 59 -2.30 8.55 8.53
N ALA A 60 -3.44 9.25 8.63
CA ALA A 60 -3.89 9.89 9.87
C ALA A 60 -2.82 10.81 10.49
N GLY A 61 -2.10 11.55 9.65
CA GLY A 61 -1.07 12.49 10.09
C GLY A 61 0.29 11.87 10.37
N SER A 62 0.43 10.56 10.22
CA SER A 62 1.72 9.88 10.40
C SER A 62 2.25 9.41 9.07
N ARG A 63 3.56 9.43 8.92
CA ARG A 63 4.23 8.97 7.70
C ARG A 63 4.55 7.49 7.81
N TRP A 64 4.21 6.75 6.78
CA TRP A 64 4.47 5.32 6.68
C TRP A 64 5.26 5.04 5.40
N ARG A 65 6.08 4.00 5.45
CA ARG A 65 6.85 3.54 4.30
C ARG A 65 6.39 2.15 3.89
N VAL A 66 6.28 1.91 2.60
CA VAL A 66 5.97 0.59 2.05
C VAL A 66 7.24 -0.26 2.16
N ALA A 67 7.26 -1.16 3.14
CA ALA A 67 8.43 -2.00 3.39
C ALA A 67 8.51 -3.17 2.43
N GLN A 68 7.36 -3.76 2.09
CA GLN A 68 7.32 -4.92 1.22
C GLN A 68 5.93 -5.07 0.62
N ILE A 69 5.88 -5.50 -0.63
CA ILE A 69 4.64 -5.90 -1.31
C ILE A 69 4.82 -7.34 -1.74
N VAL A 70 3.87 -8.19 -1.38
CA VAL A 70 3.92 -9.62 -1.70
C VAL A 70 2.70 -9.97 -2.56
N GLU A 71 2.93 -10.63 -3.67
CA GLU A 71 1.87 -11.12 -4.53
C GLU A 71 1.78 -12.63 -4.37
N ASP A 72 0.56 -13.15 -4.20
CA ASP A 72 0.30 -14.57 -4.15
C ASP A 72 -0.63 -14.94 -5.32
N PRO A 73 -0.07 -15.29 -6.46
CA PRO A 73 -0.88 -15.57 -7.66
C PRO A 73 -1.75 -16.82 -7.54
N GLU A 74 -1.37 -17.77 -6.69
CA GLU A 74 -2.18 -18.99 -6.51
C GLU A 74 -3.52 -18.68 -5.85
N HIS A 75 -3.54 -17.73 -4.94
CA HIS A 75 -4.74 -17.33 -4.22
C HIS A 75 -5.33 -16.02 -4.74
N GLN A 76 -4.71 -15.42 -5.75
CA GLN A 76 -5.10 -14.13 -6.33
C GLN A 76 -5.20 -13.04 -5.25
N ARG A 77 -4.26 -13.08 -4.33
CA ARG A 77 -4.20 -12.15 -3.19
C ARG A 77 -2.79 -11.59 -3.08
N GLY A 78 -2.69 -10.51 -2.35
CA GLY A 78 -1.40 -9.96 -2.02
C GLY A 78 -1.46 -9.30 -0.66
N ASP A 79 -0.29 -8.95 -0.15
CA ASP A 79 -0.15 -8.25 1.10
C ASP A 79 0.77 -7.06 0.91
N VAL A 80 0.49 -5.99 1.64
CA VAL A 80 1.35 -4.82 1.71
C VAL A 80 1.78 -4.65 3.15
N PHE A 81 3.08 -4.57 3.37
CA PHE A 81 3.65 -4.35 4.70
C PHE A 81 4.09 -2.89 4.80
N LEU A 82 3.58 -2.19 5.79
CA LEU A 82 3.92 -0.79 6.05
C LEU A 82 4.68 -0.68 7.35
N GLU A 83 5.72 0.13 7.35
CA GLU A 83 6.47 0.48 8.55
C GLU A 83 6.32 1.96 8.82
N ARG A 84 6.19 2.33 10.09
CA ARG A 84 6.17 3.75 10.43
C ARG A 84 7.53 4.36 10.11
N ALA A 85 7.53 5.39 9.27
CA ALA A 85 8.76 6.09 8.94
C ALA A 85 9.19 6.94 10.13
N GLN A 86 10.50 6.95 10.38
CA GLN A 86 11.06 7.78 11.43
C GLN A 86 11.43 9.15 10.84
N ASP A 87 11.11 10.17 11.57
CA ASP A 87 11.50 11.54 11.20
C ASP A 87 12.93 11.82 11.61
#